data_c050cfe8da4490a1a6ef70b144917906
#
_entry.id   c050cfe8da4490a1a6ef70b144917906
#
_cell.length_a   1.000
_cell.length_b   1.000
_cell.length_c   1.000
_cell.angle_alpha   90.00
_cell.angle_beta   90.00
_cell.angle_gamma   90.00
#
_symmetry.space_group_name_H-M   'P 1'
#
loop_
_entity.id
_entity.type
_entity.pdbx_description
1 polymer ?
#
loop_
_entity_poly.entity_id
_entity_poly.type
_entity_poly.pdbx_seq_one_letter_code
_entity_poly.pdbx_strand_id
1 'polypeptide(L)'
;VIPHIAKSWQLENNSAWALAFYGRGGMNTEWDGGTATFDPDGPGPAPVMTLPGTYGSGDTSMNLSQAFLDITWAKKLDNGVSLGIAAVLAAQMFEVEGVAAFGGYTRSFAASGGTQMPTALSNNGTDWSYGAGLKFGLHAPLSERVTFGVMYQTETFMTEFDDYADLFAEQGDFDIPADFKIGLTFK
;
A
#
# COMPACT_ATOMS: atom_id res chain seq x y z
N VAL A 1 0.15 -6.58 -14.86
CA VAL A 1 -0.44 -5.44 -15.62
C VAL A 1 -1.21 -4.57 -14.63
N ILE A 2 -0.87 -3.29 -14.55
CA ILE A 2 -1.59 -2.32 -13.71
C ILE A 2 -2.66 -1.66 -14.59
N PRO A 3 -3.95 -1.91 -14.36
CA PRO A 3 -5.02 -1.32 -15.16
C PRO A 3 -5.13 0.18 -14.89
N HIS A 4 -5.48 0.95 -15.91
CA HIS A 4 -5.78 2.36 -15.80
C HIS A 4 -6.88 2.73 -16.77
N ILE A 5 -7.94 3.33 -16.26
CA ILE A 5 -9.06 3.87 -17.06
C ILE A 5 -9.47 5.23 -16.50
N ALA A 6 -9.67 6.20 -17.38
CA ALA A 6 -10.11 7.53 -16.96
C ALA A 6 -11.08 8.11 -17.98
N LYS A 7 -11.96 8.99 -17.48
CA LYS A 7 -12.89 9.78 -18.30
C LYS A 7 -13.02 11.17 -17.72
N SER A 8 -13.05 12.19 -18.60
CA SER A 8 -13.29 13.58 -18.21
C SER A 8 -14.48 14.16 -18.95
N TRP A 9 -15.13 15.12 -18.31
CA TRP A 9 -16.26 15.89 -18.85
C TRP A 9 -15.94 17.38 -18.68
N GLN A 10 -15.98 18.07 -19.81
CA GLN A 10 -15.86 19.53 -19.81
C GLN A 10 -17.16 20.14 -19.31
N LEU A 11 -17.03 21.12 -18.44
CA LEU A 11 -18.13 21.94 -17.95
C LEU A 11 -18.02 23.36 -18.53
N GLU A 12 -19.06 24.15 -18.28
CA GLU A 12 -19.03 25.59 -18.56
C GLU A 12 -17.99 26.29 -17.68
N ASN A 13 -17.63 27.55 -18.04
CA ASN A 13 -16.70 28.40 -17.27
C ASN A 13 -15.28 27.80 -17.07
N ASN A 14 -14.75 27.14 -18.10
CA ASN A 14 -13.38 26.58 -18.09
C ASN A 14 -13.12 25.59 -16.95
N SER A 15 -14.12 24.85 -16.52
CA SER A 15 -13.98 23.79 -15.54
C SER A 15 -14.22 22.41 -16.14
N ALA A 16 -13.83 21.37 -15.44
CA ALA A 16 -14.02 19.98 -15.83
C ALA A 16 -14.14 19.07 -14.62
N TRP A 17 -14.87 17.97 -14.78
CA TRP A 17 -14.82 16.81 -13.91
C TRP A 17 -14.03 15.68 -14.58
N ALA A 18 -13.39 14.86 -13.76
CA ALA A 18 -12.79 13.61 -14.23
C ALA A 18 -12.93 12.51 -13.17
N LEU A 19 -13.06 11.29 -13.67
CA LEU A 19 -12.93 10.06 -12.90
C LEU A 19 -11.74 9.29 -13.43
N ALA A 20 -10.89 8.78 -12.54
CA ALA A 20 -9.78 7.91 -12.89
C ALA A 20 -9.73 6.73 -11.93
N PHE A 21 -9.79 5.51 -12.48
CA PHE A 21 -9.56 4.27 -11.74
C PHE A 21 -8.22 3.69 -12.18
N TYR A 22 -7.36 3.34 -11.21
CA TYR A 22 -6.02 2.84 -11.50
C TYR A 22 -5.45 2.00 -10.34
N GLY A 23 -4.57 1.07 -10.68
CA GLY A 23 -3.71 0.41 -9.73
C GLY A 23 -2.47 1.27 -9.43
N ARG A 24 -1.97 1.23 -8.21
CA ARG A 24 -0.75 1.94 -7.84
C ARG A 24 0.06 1.10 -6.86
N GLY A 25 1.20 0.65 -7.32
CA GLY A 25 2.04 -0.19 -6.50
C GLY A 25 1.45 -1.58 -6.33
N GLY A 26 2.14 -2.33 -5.56
CA GLY A 26 1.84 -3.71 -5.23
C GLY A 26 3.14 -4.44 -4.94
N MET A 27 3.01 -5.50 -4.20
CA MET A 27 4.11 -6.39 -3.87
C MET A 27 3.57 -7.80 -4.00
N ASN A 28 4.22 -8.59 -4.85
CA ASN A 28 3.87 -9.99 -5.01
C ASN A 28 5.16 -10.80 -5.03
N THR A 29 5.26 -11.74 -4.12
CA THR A 29 6.38 -12.68 -4.07
C THR A 29 5.87 -14.03 -3.60
N GLU A 30 6.40 -15.09 -4.16
CA GLU A 30 6.03 -16.46 -3.85
C GLU A 30 7.28 -17.34 -3.88
N TRP A 31 7.45 -18.15 -2.86
CA TRP A 31 8.57 -19.04 -2.67
C TRP A 31 8.05 -20.41 -2.25
N ASP A 32 7.97 -21.30 -3.22
CA ASP A 32 7.50 -22.67 -3.03
C ASP A 32 8.61 -23.55 -2.49
N GLY A 33 8.27 -24.38 -1.51
CA GLY A 33 9.15 -25.39 -0.94
C GLY A 33 10.31 -24.80 -0.14
N GLY A 34 11.45 -25.48 -0.18
CA GLY A 34 12.60 -25.16 0.64
C GLY A 34 12.52 -25.81 2.03
N THR A 35 13.56 -25.58 2.83
CA THR A 35 13.64 -26.06 4.21
C THR A 35 14.39 -25.06 5.07
N ALA A 36 13.93 -24.86 6.31
CA ALA A 36 14.64 -24.13 7.34
C ALA A 36 15.25 -25.10 8.35
N THR A 37 16.46 -24.82 8.79
CA THR A 37 17.14 -25.58 9.83
C THR A 37 17.13 -24.76 11.10
N PHE A 38 16.64 -25.34 12.18
CA PHE A 38 16.61 -24.75 13.50
C PHE A 38 17.45 -25.59 14.46
N ASP A 39 18.45 -24.97 15.04
CA ASP A 39 19.34 -25.54 16.05
C ASP A 39 19.08 -24.80 17.37
N PRO A 40 18.39 -25.41 18.36
CA PRO A 40 17.92 -24.71 19.55
C PRO A 40 19.05 -24.37 20.54
N ASP A 41 20.19 -25.05 20.50
CA ASP A 41 21.30 -24.87 21.43
C ASP A 41 22.69 -24.73 20.76
N GLY A 42 22.71 -24.50 19.42
CA GLY A 42 23.93 -24.38 18.65
C GLY A 42 24.75 -25.67 18.66
N PRO A 43 26.02 -25.64 19.10
CA PRO A 43 26.86 -26.85 19.17
C PRO A 43 26.49 -27.82 20.32
N GLY A 44 25.31 -27.67 20.91
CA GLY A 44 24.81 -28.46 22.00
C GLY A 44 24.30 -29.86 21.62
N PRO A 45 23.79 -30.65 22.58
CA PRO A 45 23.31 -32.00 22.33
C PRO A 45 21.90 -32.08 21.76
N ALA A 46 21.18 -30.98 21.64
CA ALA A 46 19.82 -31.01 21.12
C ALA A 46 19.82 -31.34 19.60
N PRO A 47 18.84 -32.12 19.11
CA PRO A 47 18.80 -32.45 17.70
C PRO A 47 18.46 -31.20 16.86
N VAL A 48 19.20 -31.01 15.78
CA VAL A 48 18.87 -30.03 14.75
C VAL A 48 17.55 -30.45 14.08
N MET A 49 16.57 -29.54 14.02
CA MET A 49 15.29 -29.77 13.37
C MET A 49 15.29 -29.18 11.97
N THR A 50 14.76 -29.91 11.01
CA THR A 50 14.51 -29.42 9.65
C THR A 50 13.02 -29.27 9.47
N LEU A 51 12.59 -28.06 9.14
CA LEU A 51 11.19 -27.67 8.98
C LEU A 51 10.91 -27.31 7.52
N PRO A 52 9.72 -27.58 6.99
CA PRO A 52 9.38 -27.25 5.61
C PRO A 52 9.26 -25.74 5.40
N GLY A 53 9.62 -25.28 4.21
CA GLY A 53 9.52 -23.87 3.77
C GLY A 53 10.69 -23.02 4.17
N THR A 54 10.79 -21.86 3.55
CA THR A 54 11.92 -20.91 3.73
C THR A 54 12.15 -20.49 5.18
N TYR A 55 11.07 -20.33 5.94
CA TYR A 55 11.12 -19.94 7.37
C TYR A 55 10.63 -21.04 8.33
N GLY A 56 10.49 -22.25 7.83
CA GLY A 56 10.04 -23.39 8.65
C GLY A 56 8.54 -23.43 8.93
N SER A 57 7.75 -22.73 8.14
CA SER A 57 6.28 -22.64 8.29
C SER A 57 5.53 -22.96 6.98
N GLY A 58 6.13 -23.74 6.08
CA GLY A 58 5.57 -24.06 4.76
C GLY A 58 5.99 -23.06 3.67
N ASP A 59 5.27 -23.07 2.57
CA ASP A 59 5.47 -22.15 1.46
C ASP A 59 5.30 -20.70 1.95
N THR A 60 6.09 -19.79 1.37
CA THR A 60 6.09 -18.39 1.80
C THR A 60 5.63 -17.51 0.67
N SER A 61 4.61 -16.74 0.91
CA SER A 61 4.10 -15.76 -0.07
C SER A 61 3.73 -14.45 0.60
N MET A 62 3.75 -13.38 -0.21
CA MET A 62 3.24 -12.07 0.18
C MET A 62 2.59 -11.43 -1.04
N ASN A 63 1.38 -10.95 -0.87
CA ASN A 63 0.65 -10.23 -1.91
C ASN A 63 0.04 -8.95 -1.34
N LEU A 64 0.43 -7.81 -1.90
CA LEU A 64 -0.20 -6.52 -1.66
C LEU A 64 -0.64 -5.96 -3.00
N SER A 65 -1.90 -5.64 -3.13
CA SER A 65 -2.46 -4.97 -4.31
C SER A 65 -3.24 -3.73 -3.88
N GLN A 66 -3.10 -2.65 -4.67
CA GLN A 66 -3.74 -1.38 -4.38
C GLN A 66 -4.51 -0.88 -5.61
N ALA A 67 -5.74 -0.44 -5.39
CA ALA A 67 -6.59 0.20 -6.39
C ALA A 67 -7.10 1.55 -5.89
N PHE A 68 -7.20 2.52 -6.79
CA PHE A 68 -7.59 3.89 -6.49
C PHE A 68 -8.70 4.36 -7.42
N LEU A 69 -9.58 5.18 -6.89
CA LEU A 69 -10.56 5.96 -7.63
C LEU A 69 -10.41 7.44 -7.28
N ASP A 70 -9.95 8.24 -8.26
CA ASP A 70 -9.90 9.70 -8.14
C ASP A 70 -11.18 10.32 -8.73
N ILE A 71 -11.83 11.17 -7.94
CA ILE A 71 -12.96 12.02 -8.36
C ILE A 71 -12.44 13.45 -8.36
N THR A 72 -12.12 13.99 -9.52
CA THR A 72 -11.41 15.25 -9.70
C THR A 72 -12.32 16.34 -10.23
N TRP A 73 -12.22 17.53 -9.67
CA TRP A 73 -12.70 18.76 -10.26
C TRP A 73 -11.53 19.69 -10.54
N ALA A 74 -11.51 20.32 -11.70
CA ALA A 74 -10.47 21.25 -12.08
C ALA A 74 -11.06 22.49 -12.76
N LYS A 75 -10.35 23.63 -12.63
CA LYS A 75 -10.72 24.90 -13.24
C LYS A 75 -9.50 25.61 -13.80
N LYS A 76 -9.63 26.07 -15.04
CA LYS A 76 -8.66 26.97 -15.66
C LYS A 76 -9.07 28.42 -15.42
N LEU A 77 -8.16 29.21 -14.87
CA LEU A 77 -8.32 30.64 -14.61
C LEU A 77 -7.99 31.47 -15.88
N ASP A 78 -8.41 32.73 -15.89
CA ASP A 78 -8.24 33.62 -17.05
C ASP A 78 -6.75 33.91 -17.35
N ASN A 79 -5.88 33.84 -16.35
CA ASN A 79 -4.41 33.96 -16.50
C ASN A 79 -3.73 32.68 -17.02
N GLY A 80 -4.50 31.65 -17.37
CA GLY A 80 -4.01 30.38 -17.90
C GLY A 80 -3.59 29.35 -16.86
N VAL A 81 -3.56 29.70 -15.58
CA VAL A 81 -3.30 28.76 -14.47
C VAL A 81 -4.49 27.83 -14.30
N SER A 82 -4.24 26.55 -14.11
CA SER A 82 -5.26 25.56 -13.78
C SER A 82 -5.05 25.04 -12.37
N LEU A 83 -6.14 24.94 -11.62
CA LEU A 83 -6.19 24.37 -10.28
C LEU A 83 -7.09 23.13 -10.30
N GLY A 84 -6.74 22.14 -9.52
CA GLY A 84 -7.54 20.93 -9.36
C GLY A 84 -7.55 20.42 -7.93
N ILE A 85 -8.67 19.81 -7.57
CA ILE A 85 -8.84 19.06 -6.32
C ILE A 85 -9.48 17.72 -6.64
N ALA A 86 -9.03 16.67 -5.98
CA ALA A 86 -9.66 15.35 -6.09
C ALA A 86 -9.89 14.73 -4.71
N ALA A 87 -11.03 14.04 -4.58
CA ALA A 87 -11.21 13.02 -3.58
C ALA A 87 -10.56 11.74 -4.10
N VAL A 88 -9.75 11.12 -3.26
CA VAL A 88 -9.06 9.86 -3.52
C VAL A 88 -9.69 8.79 -2.67
N LEU A 89 -10.25 7.76 -3.27
CA LEU A 89 -10.70 6.54 -2.60
C LEU A 89 -9.73 5.44 -2.92
N ALA A 90 -9.36 4.66 -1.92
CA ALA A 90 -8.41 3.56 -2.07
C ALA A 90 -8.97 2.26 -1.51
N ALA A 91 -8.59 1.15 -2.13
CA ALA A 91 -8.77 -0.19 -1.62
C ALA A 91 -7.43 -0.92 -1.67
N GLN A 92 -7.08 -1.61 -0.61
CA GLN A 92 -5.92 -2.48 -0.52
C GLN A 92 -6.38 -3.91 -0.25
N MET A 93 -5.63 -4.85 -0.80
CA MET A 93 -5.78 -6.27 -0.57
C MET A 93 -4.42 -6.79 -0.12
N PHE A 94 -4.38 -7.47 1.02
CA PHE A 94 -3.16 -8.01 1.60
C PHE A 94 -3.31 -9.46 2.00
N GLU A 95 -2.25 -10.23 1.79
CA GLU A 95 -2.14 -11.63 2.19
C GLU A 95 -0.68 -11.98 2.42
N VAL A 96 -0.40 -12.74 3.47
CA VAL A 96 0.93 -13.30 3.73
C VAL A 96 0.84 -14.71 4.29
N GLU A 97 1.71 -15.58 3.81
CA GLU A 97 1.80 -16.98 4.23
C GLU A 97 3.23 -17.34 4.64
N GLY A 98 3.36 -18.41 5.43
CA GLY A 98 4.64 -19.02 5.76
C GLY A 98 5.54 -18.23 6.71
N VAL A 99 5.03 -17.19 7.40
CA VAL A 99 5.81 -16.36 8.33
C VAL A 99 5.49 -16.60 9.81
N ALA A 100 4.74 -17.64 10.14
CA ALA A 100 4.35 -17.96 11.52
C ALA A 100 5.55 -18.16 12.48
N ALA A 101 6.71 -18.54 11.96
CA ALA A 101 7.96 -18.68 12.75
C ALA A 101 8.38 -17.36 13.43
N PHE A 102 7.95 -16.22 12.91
CA PHE A 102 8.23 -14.90 13.51
C PHE A 102 7.29 -14.52 14.66
N GLY A 103 6.34 -15.38 15.03
CA GLY A 103 5.37 -15.12 16.09
C GLY A 103 5.97 -14.71 17.43
N GLY A 104 7.13 -15.27 17.78
CA GLY A 104 7.85 -14.91 19.02
C GLY A 104 8.36 -13.47 19.09
N TYR A 105 8.34 -12.72 17.98
CA TYR A 105 8.78 -11.32 17.91
C TYR A 105 7.62 -10.32 17.93
N THR A 106 6.37 -10.81 17.98
CA THR A 106 5.17 -9.95 17.95
C THR A 106 4.89 -9.32 19.32
N ARG A 107 4.15 -8.18 19.28
CA ARG A 107 3.70 -7.50 20.51
C ARG A 107 2.73 -8.36 21.31
N SER A 108 1.82 -9.08 20.65
CA SER A 108 0.84 -9.95 21.29
C SER A 108 1.51 -11.12 22.02
N PHE A 109 2.56 -11.73 21.43
CA PHE A 109 3.35 -12.74 22.10
C PHE A 109 4.01 -12.17 23.37
N ALA A 110 4.67 -11.02 23.27
CA ALA A 110 5.28 -10.35 24.41
C ALA A 110 4.24 -9.97 25.48
N ALA A 111 3.07 -9.47 25.09
CA ALA A 111 1.99 -9.10 26.00
C ALA A 111 1.38 -10.30 26.75
N SER A 112 1.41 -11.50 26.13
CA SER A 112 1.00 -12.77 26.78
C SER A 112 2.04 -13.32 27.77
N GLY A 113 3.16 -12.64 27.96
CA GLY A 113 4.29 -13.13 28.74
C GLY A 113 5.03 -14.30 28.03
N GLY A 114 4.96 -14.37 26.70
CA GLY A 114 5.60 -15.38 25.89
C GLY A 114 4.89 -16.75 25.92
N THR A 115 3.61 -16.77 26.25
CA THR A 115 2.85 -18.04 26.45
C THR A 115 1.85 -18.33 25.31
N GLN A 116 1.45 -17.31 24.51
CA GLN A 116 0.47 -17.46 23.44
C GLN A 116 1.02 -16.95 22.12
N MET A 117 1.06 -17.83 21.13
CA MET A 117 1.44 -17.44 19.77
C MET A 117 0.35 -16.56 19.15
N PRO A 118 0.75 -15.55 18.33
CA PRO A 118 -0.19 -14.69 17.63
C PRO A 118 -1.03 -15.46 16.63
N THR A 119 -2.25 -15.04 16.43
CA THR A 119 -3.17 -15.59 15.43
C THR A 119 -3.33 -14.67 14.21
N ALA A 120 -3.07 -13.38 14.34
CA ALA A 120 -3.21 -12.38 13.30
C ALA A 120 -1.84 -12.05 12.63
N LEU A 121 -1.08 -13.08 12.25
CA LEU A 121 0.27 -12.91 11.71
C LEU A 121 0.44 -13.47 10.29
N SER A 122 -0.11 -14.64 10.02
CA SER A 122 0.19 -15.40 8.80
C SER A 122 -0.92 -16.41 8.50
N ASN A 123 -1.12 -16.72 7.20
CA ASN A 123 -2.03 -17.75 6.73
C ASN A 123 -3.52 -17.50 7.06
N ASN A 124 -3.91 -16.22 7.13
CA ASN A 124 -5.29 -15.81 7.41
C ASN A 124 -6.11 -15.51 6.13
N GLY A 125 -5.51 -15.79 4.95
CA GLY A 125 -6.12 -15.49 3.66
C GLY A 125 -6.07 -14.01 3.31
N THR A 126 -6.87 -13.60 2.35
CA THR A 126 -6.87 -12.21 1.86
C THR A 126 -7.69 -11.31 2.76
N ASP A 127 -7.07 -10.28 3.29
CA ASP A 127 -7.71 -9.20 4.04
C ASP A 127 -7.81 -7.92 3.21
N TRP A 128 -8.82 -7.09 3.48
CA TRP A 128 -9.14 -5.88 2.74
C TRP A 128 -9.15 -4.65 3.61
N SER A 129 -8.50 -3.60 3.13
CA SER A 129 -8.48 -2.28 3.74
C SER A 129 -9.00 -1.24 2.75
N TYR A 130 -9.73 -0.26 3.25
CA TYR A 130 -10.34 0.83 2.47
C TYR A 130 -9.97 2.17 3.07
N GLY A 131 -9.77 3.17 2.23
CA GLY A 131 -9.37 4.47 2.73
C GLY A 131 -9.71 5.62 1.81
N ALA A 132 -9.43 6.82 2.32
CA ALA A 132 -9.67 8.05 1.61
C ALA A 132 -8.61 9.11 1.90
N GLY A 133 -8.37 9.95 0.91
CA GLY A 133 -7.45 11.09 0.97
C GLY A 133 -7.88 12.20 0.02
N LEU A 134 -7.07 13.25 -0.06
CA LEU A 134 -7.27 14.37 -0.97
C LEU A 134 -6.05 14.57 -1.85
N LYS A 135 -6.29 15.07 -3.06
CA LYS A 135 -5.23 15.45 -3.99
C LYS A 135 -5.44 16.87 -4.48
N PHE A 136 -4.38 17.64 -4.53
CA PHE A 136 -4.37 19.02 -5.00
C PHE A 136 -3.40 19.12 -6.15
N GLY A 137 -3.78 19.85 -7.20
CA GLY A 137 -2.95 20.05 -8.38
C GLY A 137 -2.94 21.51 -8.83
N LEU A 138 -1.80 21.97 -9.30
CA LEU A 138 -1.63 23.25 -9.97
C LEU A 138 -0.82 23.04 -11.24
N HIS A 139 -1.26 23.69 -12.31
CA HIS A 139 -0.57 23.72 -13.59
C HIS A 139 -0.54 25.16 -14.09
N ALA A 140 0.65 25.71 -14.29
CA ALA A 140 0.85 27.13 -14.60
C ALA A 140 1.78 27.31 -15.81
N PRO A 141 1.34 28.00 -16.88
CA PRO A 141 2.26 28.45 -17.93
C PRO A 141 3.16 29.56 -17.38
N LEU A 142 4.47 29.30 -17.35
CA LEU A 142 5.46 30.30 -16.94
C LEU A 142 5.92 31.17 -18.13
N SER A 143 5.87 30.61 -19.34
CA SER A 143 6.13 31.31 -20.59
C SER A 143 5.45 30.55 -21.75
N GLU A 144 5.58 31.03 -22.98
CA GLU A 144 5.09 30.34 -24.19
C GLU A 144 5.71 28.92 -24.36
N ARG A 145 6.89 28.71 -23.78
CA ARG A 145 7.67 27.46 -23.93
C ARG A 145 7.80 26.64 -22.66
N VAL A 146 7.45 27.20 -21.50
CA VAL A 146 7.67 26.54 -20.22
C VAL A 146 6.37 26.48 -19.43
N THR A 147 6.02 25.30 -18.99
CA THR A 147 4.88 25.06 -18.10
C THR A 147 5.35 24.36 -16.83
N PHE A 148 4.89 24.84 -15.69
CA PHE A 148 5.13 24.26 -14.37
C PHE A 148 3.92 23.49 -13.89
N GLY A 149 4.16 22.36 -13.25
CA GLY A 149 3.14 21.56 -12.60
C GLY A 149 3.57 21.13 -11.21
N VAL A 150 2.64 21.14 -10.27
CA VAL A 150 2.81 20.57 -8.93
C VAL A 150 1.55 19.81 -8.52
N MET A 151 1.74 18.71 -7.83
CA MET A 151 0.70 17.91 -7.24
C MET A 151 1.11 17.52 -5.82
N TYR A 152 0.14 17.57 -4.91
CA TYR A 152 0.24 17.06 -3.56
C TYR A 152 -0.95 16.16 -3.27
N GLN A 153 -0.70 14.96 -2.80
CA GLN A 153 -1.68 14.04 -2.25
C GLN A 153 -1.44 13.93 -0.76
N THR A 154 -2.48 14.12 0.03
CA THR A 154 -2.40 13.85 1.47
C THR A 154 -2.14 12.38 1.71
N GLU A 155 -1.77 12.03 2.90
CA GLU A 155 -1.91 10.68 3.40
C GLU A 155 -3.33 10.16 3.11
N THR A 156 -3.43 8.90 2.70
CA THR A 156 -4.71 8.22 2.53
C THR A 156 -4.90 7.34 3.75
N PHE A 157 -5.81 7.75 4.63
CA PHE A 157 -6.14 7.02 5.84
C PHE A 157 -6.91 5.76 5.47
N MET A 158 -6.35 4.63 5.88
CA MET A 158 -6.86 3.31 5.56
C MET A 158 -7.52 2.68 6.80
N THR A 159 -8.38 1.71 6.60
CA THR A 159 -8.82 0.82 7.69
C THR A 159 -7.71 -0.19 8.00
N GLU A 160 -7.68 -0.69 9.22
CA GLU A 160 -6.69 -1.68 9.65
C GLU A 160 -6.88 -3.02 8.92
N PHE A 161 -5.79 -3.78 8.78
CA PHE A 161 -5.80 -5.18 8.39
C PHE A 161 -5.91 -6.05 9.66
N ASP A 162 -7.13 -6.33 10.09
CA ASP A 162 -7.40 -7.03 11.34
C ASP A 162 -6.82 -8.45 11.36
N ASP A 163 -6.86 -9.15 10.24
CA ASP A 163 -6.33 -10.52 10.08
C ASP A 163 -4.80 -10.56 10.12
N TYR A 164 -4.13 -9.40 10.03
CA TYR A 164 -2.68 -9.25 10.05
C TYR A 164 -2.19 -8.23 11.09
N ALA A 165 -2.99 -7.97 12.13
CA ALA A 165 -2.66 -7.01 13.18
C ALA A 165 -1.32 -7.29 13.88
N ASP A 166 -0.89 -8.55 13.96
CA ASP A 166 0.39 -8.94 14.57
C ASP A 166 1.60 -8.77 13.63
N LEU A 167 1.36 -8.57 12.33
CA LEU A 167 2.41 -8.35 11.35
C LEU A 167 2.85 -6.87 11.31
N PHE A 168 1.88 -5.96 11.36
CA PHE A 168 2.12 -4.53 11.26
C PHE A 168 2.46 -3.90 12.61
N ALA A 169 3.39 -2.94 12.61
CA ALA A 169 3.88 -2.32 13.84
C ALA A 169 2.77 -1.60 14.65
N GLU A 170 1.72 -1.12 13.97
CA GLU A 170 0.57 -0.40 14.53
C GLU A 170 -0.72 -1.22 14.48
N GLN A 171 -0.57 -2.55 14.64
CA GLN A 171 -1.67 -3.50 14.77
C GLN A 171 -2.65 -3.53 13.58
N GLY A 172 -2.13 -3.56 12.38
CA GLY A 172 -2.91 -3.66 11.15
C GLY A 172 -3.00 -2.36 10.38
N ASP A 173 -2.58 -1.25 10.96
CA ASP A 173 -2.54 0.03 10.28
C ASP A 173 -1.47 0.04 9.17
N PHE A 174 -1.92 0.36 7.96
CA PHE A 174 -1.07 0.48 6.79
C PHE A 174 -1.56 1.61 5.88
N ASP A 175 -1.48 2.82 6.41
CA ASP A 175 -1.81 4.03 5.68
C ASP A 175 -0.91 4.25 4.46
N ILE A 176 -1.47 4.88 3.42
CA ILE A 176 -0.70 5.21 2.23
C ILE A 176 -0.11 6.61 2.41
N PRO A 177 1.22 6.75 2.45
CA PRO A 177 1.86 8.02 2.77
C PRO A 177 1.55 9.13 1.77
N ALA A 178 1.67 10.36 2.22
CA ALA A 178 1.54 11.54 1.39
C ALA A 178 2.56 11.53 0.24
N ASP A 179 2.15 12.06 -0.92
CA ASP A 179 2.95 12.09 -2.15
C ASP A 179 3.01 13.52 -2.71
N PHE A 180 4.18 13.91 -3.18
CA PHE A 180 4.42 15.21 -3.74
C PHE A 180 5.18 15.10 -5.07
N LYS A 181 4.67 15.77 -6.11
CA LYS A 181 5.28 15.76 -7.44
C LYS A 181 5.44 17.18 -8.00
N ILE A 182 6.60 17.45 -8.59
CA ILE A 182 6.89 18.68 -9.34
C ILE A 182 7.32 18.29 -10.75
N GLY A 183 6.87 19.06 -11.73
CA GLY A 183 7.26 18.87 -13.12
C GLY A 183 7.42 20.18 -13.87
N LEU A 184 8.31 20.18 -14.86
CA LEU A 184 8.47 21.22 -15.86
C LEU A 184 8.34 20.59 -17.25
N THR A 185 7.56 21.24 -18.11
CA THR A 185 7.44 20.86 -19.52
C THR A 185 8.01 21.98 -20.39
N PHE A 186 8.89 21.63 -21.31
CA PHE A 186 9.47 22.52 -22.31
C PHE A 186 8.93 22.14 -23.69
N LYS A 187 8.53 23.16 -24.49
CA LYS A 187 8.06 23.01 -25.87
C LYS A 187 9.14 23.42 -26.84
#